data_45361191ea2658a110da3f30f7e13ff2
#
_entry.id   45361191ea2658a110da3f30f7e13ff2
#
_cell.length_a   1.000
_cell.length_b   1.000
_cell.length_c   1.000
_cell.angle_alpha   90.00
_cell.angle_beta   90.00
_cell.angle_gamma   90.00
#
_symmetry.space_group_name_H-M   'P 1'
#
loop_
_entity.id
_entity.type
_entity.pdbx_description
1 polymer ?
#
loop_
_entity_poly.entity_id
_entity_poly.type
_entity_poly.pdbx_seq_one_letter_code
_entity_poly.pdbx_strand_id
1 'polypeptide(L)'
;MTQVDRRSALAIGLAAASAAMVKPAAAQTTDYKDTTVAPGVVNRVYTEGPSIISGFKTVSLRDIIIQPGSKTPENQVMMNAMICHITEGELRVVQDGKTFTAKKDFVWTCNKDTKEHSANDGRVVAIMRITDLKA
;
A
#
# COMPACT_ATOMS: atom_id res chain seq x y z
N MET A 1 -8.85 -57.52 -25.26
CA MET A 1 -9.39 -56.17 -25.38
C MET A 1 -8.71 -55.27 -24.40
N THR A 2 -7.75 -54.52 -24.83
CA THR A 2 -7.12 -53.50 -24.04
C THR A 2 -8.10 -52.36 -23.90
N GLN A 3 -8.65 -52.17 -22.72
CA GLN A 3 -9.30 -50.94 -22.37
C GLN A 3 -8.21 -49.86 -22.44
N VAL A 4 -8.31 -49.03 -23.45
CA VAL A 4 -7.53 -47.81 -23.48
C VAL A 4 -7.91 -47.04 -22.23
N ASP A 5 -6.95 -46.91 -21.37
CA ASP A 5 -7.15 -46.32 -20.09
C ASP A 5 -7.48 -44.84 -20.27
N ARG A 6 -8.79 -44.53 -20.28
CA ARG A 6 -9.29 -43.18 -20.38
C ARG A 6 -8.77 -42.31 -19.20
N ARG A 7 -8.32 -42.94 -18.14
CA ARG A 7 -7.72 -42.25 -17.01
C ARG A 7 -6.35 -41.70 -17.32
N SER A 8 -5.57 -42.42 -18.15
CA SER A 8 -4.25 -41.93 -18.56
C SER A 8 -4.35 -40.73 -19.50
N ALA A 9 -5.35 -40.68 -20.38
CA ALA A 9 -5.55 -39.55 -21.27
C ALA A 9 -5.99 -38.30 -20.52
N LEU A 10 -6.81 -38.45 -19.47
CA LEU A 10 -7.23 -37.33 -18.61
C LEU A 10 -6.08 -36.80 -17.76
N ALA A 11 -5.19 -37.67 -17.29
CA ALA A 11 -4.02 -37.25 -16.51
C ALA A 11 -3.03 -36.43 -17.38
N ILE A 12 -2.86 -36.79 -18.63
CA ILE A 12 -2.00 -36.06 -19.56
C ILE A 12 -2.60 -34.67 -19.88
N GLY A 13 -3.90 -34.60 -20.06
CA GLY A 13 -4.58 -33.35 -20.33
C GLY A 13 -4.50 -32.38 -19.14
N LEU A 14 -4.64 -32.89 -17.93
CA LEU A 14 -4.53 -32.09 -16.70
C LEU A 14 -3.09 -31.58 -16.45
N ALA A 15 -2.10 -32.40 -16.74
CA ALA A 15 -0.69 -32.00 -16.60
C ALA A 15 -0.33 -30.90 -17.62
N ALA A 16 -0.83 -31.00 -18.85
CA ALA A 16 -0.60 -29.96 -19.85
C ALA A 16 -1.29 -28.62 -19.50
N ALA A 17 -2.51 -28.70 -18.98
CA ALA A 17 -3.22 -27.48 -18.51
C ALA A 17 -2.52 -26.82 -17.33
N SER A 18 -2.00 -27.61 -16.39
CA SER A 18 -1.26 -27.09 -15.25
C SER A 18 0.06 -26.42 -15.67
N ALA A 19 0.77 -26.97 -16.64
CA ALA A 19 2.00 -26.40 -17.17
C ALA A 19 1.76 -25.07 -17.90
N ALA A 20 0.62 -24.91 -18.57
CA ALA A 20 0.26 -23.64 -19.22
C ALA A 20 -0.09 -22.54 -18.22
N MET A 21 -0.58 -22.88 -17.03
CA MET A 21 -0.93 -21.92 -15.97
C MET A 21 0.28 -21.46 -15.14
N VAL A 22 1.41 -22.16 -15.21
CA VAL A 22 2.63 -21.87 -14.45
C VAL A 22 3.63 -21.04 -15.24
N LYS A 23 3.28 -20.48 -16.39
CA LYS A 23 4.10 -19.42 -16.98
C LYS A 23 4.11 -18.25 -16.02
N PRO A 24 5.24 -17.93 -15.35
CA PRO A 24 5.30 -16.76 -14.51
C PRO A 24 4.94 -15.56 -15.37
N ALA A 25 3.91 -14.84 -15.00
CA ALA A 25 3.79 -13.47 -15.43
C ALA A 25 5.16 -12.84 -15.19
N ALA A 26 5.73 -12.19 -16.21
CA ALA A 26 6.99 -11.49 -16.09
C ALA A 26 6.92 -10.70 -14.77
N ALA A 27 7.80 -11.00 -13.82
CA ALA A 27 7.84 -10.32 -12.53
C ALA A 27 7.95 -8.83 -12.83
N GLN A 28 6.89 -8.09 -12.55
CA GLN A 28 6.98 -6.64 -12.51
C GLN A 28 7.90 -6.33 -11.34
N THR A 29 9.15 -6.01 -11.64
CA THR A 29 10.03 -5.40 -10.67
C THR A 29 9.41 -4.04 -10.33
N THR A 30 8.75 -3.98 -9.19
CA THR A 30 8.26 -2.70 -8.68
C THR A 30 9.47 -1.97 -8.13
N ASP A 31 10.02 -1.06 -8.93
CA ASP A 31 11.04 -0.15 -8.46
C ASP A 31 10.37 0.79 -7.44
N TYR A 32 10.83 0.75 -6.21
CA TYR A 32 10.42 1.68 -5.17
C TYR A 32 11.65 2.25 -4.48
N LYS A 33 11.46 3.38 -3.83
CA LYS A 33 12.51 4.03 -3.06
C LYS A 33 12.07 4.16 -1.61
N ASP A 34 12.88 3.62 -0.70
CA ASP A 34 12.68 3.70 0.74
C ASP A 34 13.50 4.84 1.35
N THR A 35 12.88 5.58 2.26
CA THR A 35 13.53 6.59 3.09
C THR A 35 13.05 6.42 4.53
N THR A 36 13.96 6.29 5.49
CA THR A 36 13.62 6.29 6.91
C THR A 36 13.31 7.73 7.34
N VAL A 37 12.09 7.95 7.84
CA VAL A 37 11.62 9.30 8.24
C VAL A 37 11.56 9.48 9.76
N ALA A 38 11.55 8.39 10.49
CA ALA A 38 11.64 8.33 11.95
C ALA A 38 12.09 6.91 12.34
N PRO A 39 12.53 6.66 13.60
CA PRO A 39 12.85 5.30 14.04
C PRO A 39 11.66 4.36 13.82
N GLY A 40 11.86 3.27 13.07
CA GLY A 40 10.82 2.29 12.75
C GLY A 40 9.77 2.76 11.74
N VAL A 41 9.99 3.88 11.07
CA VAL A 41 9.06 4.45 10.08
C VAL A 41 9.77 4.65 8.74
N VAL A 42 9.26 3.98 7.72
CA VAL A 42 9.79 4.06 6.34
C VAL A 42 8.74 4.67 5.43
N ASN A 43 9.15 5.65 4.63
CA ASN A 43 8.39 6.16 3.50
C ASN A 43 8.85 5.43 2.24
N ARG A 44 7.95 4.66 1.65
CA ARG A 44 8.20 3.90 0.42
C ARG A 44 7.48 4.56 -0.74
N VAL A 45 8.22 5.20 -1.63
CA VAL A 45 7.67 5.86 -2.81
C VAL A 45 7.69 4.90 -4.00
N TYR A 46 6.55 4.69 -4.64
CA TYR A 46 6.42 3.79 -5.78
C TYR A 46 6.52 4.52 -7.10
N THR A 47 5.64 5.49 -7.34
CA THR A 47 5.53 6.13 -8.65
C THR A 47 4.87 7.50 -8.54
N GLU A 48 5.09 8.30 -9.59
CA GLU A 48 4.41 9.57 -9.81
C GLU A 48 4.00 9.65 -11.29
N GLY A 49 2.84 10.18 -11.55
CA GLY A 49 2.31 10.36 -12.89
C GLY A 49 1.49 11.62 -13.06
N PRO A 50 1.18 12.00 -14.30
CA PRO A 50 0.36 13.17 -14.58
C PRO A 50 -1.08 12.97 -14.10
N SER A 51 -1.73 14.05 -13.68
CA SER A 51 -3.13 14.06 -13.26
C SER A 51 -3.99 14.82 -14.28
N ILE A 52 -5.17 14.28 -14.56
CA ILE A 52 -6.24 14.98 -15.29
C ILE A 52 -7.30 15.53 -14.33
N ILE A 53 -7.10 15.34 -13.02
CA ILE A 53 -8.02 15.89 -12.01
C ILE A 53 -7.79 17.40 -11.91
N SER A 54 -8.87 18.16 -12.04
CA SER A 54 -8.81 19.62 -11.96
C SER A 54 -8.17 20.09 -10.65
N GLY A 55 -7.23 21.02 -10.74
CA GLY A 55 -6.49 21.57 -9.60
C GLY A 55 -5.21 20.82 -9.22
N PHE A 56 -4.93 19.66 -9.84
CA PHE A 56 -3.73 18.88 -9.56
C PHE A 56 -2.98 18.56 -10.85
N LYS A 57 -1.66 18.72 -10.82
CA LYS A 57 -0.78 18.42 -11.95
C LYS A 57 -0.25 16.99 -11.93
N THR A 58 0.02 16.46 -10.73
CA THR A 58 0.60 15.14 -10.56
C THR A 58 -0.07 14.38 -9.42
N VAL A 59 -0.02 13.05 -9.52
CA VAL A 59 -0.45 12.12 -8.50
C VAL A 59 0.70 11.19 -8.18
N SER A 60 1.01 10.98 -6.91
CA SER A 60 2.02 10.01 -6.48
C SER A 60 1.47 9.02 -5.48
N LEU A 61 2.05 7.81 -5.50
CA LEU A 61 1.67 6.71 -4.63
C LEU A 61 2.84 6.33 -3.73
N ARG A 62 2.59 6.26 -2.43
CA ARG A 62 3.58 5.84 -1.43
C ARG A 62 2.92 5.09 -0.28
N ASP A 63 3.74 4.34 0.44
CA ASP A 63 3.35 3.72 1.70
C ASP A 63 4.19 4.30 2.85
N ILE A 64 3.54 4.56 3.96
CA ILE A 64 4.21 4.78 5.25
C ILE A 64 4.10 3.49 6.02
N ILE A 65 5.25 2.85 6.26
CA ILE A 65 5.36 1.56 6.95
C ILE A 65 5.83 1.83 8.37
N ILE A 66 4.99 1.51 9.35
CA ILE A 66 5.23 1.86 10.75
C ILE A 66 5.33 0.59 11.58
N GLN A 67 6.50 0.36 12.18
CA GLN A 67 6.75 -0.78 13.06
C GLN A 67 5.95 -0.63 14.37
N PRO A 68 5.62 -1.75 15.06
CA PRO A 68 5.00 -1.70 16.38
C PRO A 68 5.79 -0.79 17.34
N GLY A 69 5.09 0.08 18.06
CA GLY A 69 5.68 1.04 18.99
C GLY A 69 6.33 2.27 18.34
N SER A 70 6.29 2.39 17.01
CA SER A 70 6.86 3.53 16.29
C SER A 70 5.78 4.56 15.93
N LYS A 71 6.22 5.79 15.68
CA LYS A 71 5.33 6.89 15.31
C LYS A 71 6.00 7.83 14.30
N THR A 72 5.20 8.48 13.48
CA THR A 72 5.66 9.57 12.62
C THR A 72 5.98 10.81 13.47
N PRO A 73 6.80 11.75 12.95
CA PRO A 73 7.08 13.00 13.67
C PRO A 73 5.80 13.77 14.00
N GLU A 74 5.69 14.28 15.23
CA GLU A 74 4.48 14.92 15.74
C GLU A 74 4.18 16.29 15.11
N ASN A 75 5.20 16.97 14.60
CA ASN A 75 5.08 18.31 14.03
C ASN A 75 4.97 18.33 12.51
N GLN A 76 4.49 17.25 11.92
CA GLN A 76 4.32 17.18 10.47
C GLN A 76 3.16 18.02 9.98
N VAL A 77 3.44 18.81 8.94
CA VAL A 77 2.45 19.55 8.16
C VAL A 77 2.38 18.93 6.77
N MET A 78 1.19 18.60 6.32
CA MET A 78 1.00 17.98 5.01
C MET A 78 1.29 18.96 3.89
N MET A 79 2.18 18.59 2.99
CA MET A 79 2.61 19.44 1.87
C MET A 79 1.65 19.41 0.70
N ASN A 80 0.81 18.39 0.61
CA ASN A 80 -0.13 18.17 -0.47
C ASN A 80 -1.48 17.76 0.08
N ALA A 81 -2.54 17.92 -0.71
CA ALA A 81 -3.78 17.18 -0.50
C ALA A 81 -3.50 15.69 -0.71
N MET A 82 -4.12 14.82 0.08
CA MET A 82 -3.87 13.39 -0.02
C MET A 82 -5.07 12.55 0.40
N ILE A 83 -5.11 11.35 -0.13
CA ILE A 83 -6.01 10.28 0.28
C ILE A 83 -5.17 9.26 1.04
N CYS A 84 -5.56 8.93 2.27
CA CYS A 84 -4.91 7.97 3.14
C CYS A 84 -5.77 6.72 3.30
N HIS A 85 -5.14 5.56 3.29
CA HIS A 85 -5.80 4.27 3.37
C HIS A 85 -4.94 3.28 4.16
N ILE A 86 -5.49 2.64 5.18
CA ILE A 86 -4.81 1.58 5.91
C ILE A 86 -4.92 0.27 5.11
N THR A 87 -3.80 -0.27 4.66
CA THR A 87 -3.74 -1.55 3.97
C THR A 87 -3.41 -2.71 4.89
N GLU A 88 -2.66 -2.45 5.97
CA GLU A 88 -2.28 -3.43 6.99
C GLU A 88 -2.24 -2.80 8.38
N GLY A 89 -2.64 -3.57 9.37
CA GLY A 89 -2.58 -3.16 10.77
C GLY A 89 -3.57 -2.07 11.13
N GLU A 90 -3.20 -1.24 12.11
CA GLU A 90 -4.04 -0.20 12.69
C GLU A 90 -3.15 0.95 13.17
N LEU A 91 -3.61 2.17 13.00
CA LEU A 91 -2.92 3.38 13.46
C LEU A 91 -3.84 4.24 14.32
N ARG A 92 -3.25 4.85 15.34
CA ARG A 92 -3.83 6.01 16.00
C ARG A 92 -3.37 7.25 15.24
N VAL A 93 -4.32 8.01 14.73
CA VAL A 93 -4.08 9.21 13.92
C VAL A 93 -4.52 10.44 14.69
N VAL A 94 -3.69 11.48 14.68
CA VAL A 94 -4.03 12.80 15.21
C VAL A 94 -4.00 13.77 14.04
N GLN A 95 -5.16 14.32 13.71
CA GLN A 95 -5.35 15.27 12.61
C GLN A 95 -5.93 16.57 13.14
N ASP A 96 -5.18 17.66 13.03
CA ASP A 96 -5.56 19.00 13.55
C ASP A 96 -6.07 18.94 14.99
N GLY A 97 -5.38 18.17 15.84
CA GLY A 97 -5.71 17.99 17.25
C GLY A 97 -6.82 16.98 17.54
N LYS A 98 -7.44 16.38 16.53
CA LYS A 98 -8.47 15.34 16.67
C LYS A 98 -7.86 13.96 16.51
N THR A 99 -8.13 13.07 17.45
CA THR A 99 -7.62 11.70 17.45
C THR A 99 -8.68 10.72 16.98
N PHE A 100 -8.30 9.81 16.09
CA PHE A 100 -9.12 8.68 15.70
C PHE A 100 -8.26 7.43 15.45
N THR A 101 -8.89 6.28 15.47
CA THR A 101 -8.27 5.00 15.15
C THR A 101 -8.61 4.61 13.72
N ALA A 102 -7.57 4.43 12.90
CA ALA A 102 -7.70 3.97 11.53
C ALA A 102 -7.35 2.49 11.46
N LYS A 103 -8.34 1.64 11.23
CA LYS A 103 -8.19 0.20 11.05
C LYS A 103 -8.02 -0.15 9.58
N LYS A 104 -7.64 -1.39 9.29
CA LYS A 104 -7.54 -1.90 7.92
C LYS A 104 -8.79 -1.52 7.11
N ASP A 105 -8.56 -1.06 5.89
CA ASP A 105 -9.55 -0.58 4.91
C ASP A 105 -10.20 0.76 5.22
N PHE A 106 -9.85 1.41 6.32
CA PHE A 106 -10.30 2.77 6.62
C PHE A 106 -9.62 3.77 5.68
N VAL A 107 -10.40 4.70 5.13
CA VAL A 107 -9.95 5.76 4.22
C VAL A 107 -10.29 7.12 4.81
N TRP A 108 -9.34 8.06 4.76
CA TRP A 108 -9.56 9.46 5.11
C TRP A 108 -8.76 10.36 4.19
N THR A 109 -8.95 11.64 4.30
CA THR A 109 -8.28 12.64 3.49
C THR A 109 -7.64 13.72 4.32
N CYS A 110 -6.59 14.32 3.79
CA CYS A 110 -5.94 15.49 4.33
C CYS A 110 -5.87 16.58 3.26
N ASN A 111 -6.12 17.81 3.66
CA ASN A 111 -5.77 18.96 2.83
C ASN A 111 -4.28 19.31 3.00
N LYS A 112 -3.73 20.04 2.04
CA LYS A 112 -2.47 20.75 2.25
C LYS A 112 -2.56 21.60 3.53
N ASP A 113 -1.45 21.70 4.26
CA ASP A 113 -1.30 22.42 5.53
C ASP A 113 -2.00 21.77 6.75
N THR A 114 -2.64 20.63 6.59
CA THR A 114 -3.15 19.83 7.70
C THR A 114 -1.98 19.37 8.59
N LYS A 115 -2.13 19.48 9.90
CA LYS A 115 -1.20 18.87 10.86
C LYS A 115 -1.64 17.46 11.16
N GLU A 116 -0.82 16.49 10.84
CA GLU A 116 -1.14 15.09 11.08
C GLU A 116 0.08 14.28 11.48
N HIS A 117 -0.10 13.41 12.45
CA HIS A 117 0.86 12.38 12.81
C HIS A 117 0.13 11.07 13.18
N SER A 118 0.87 9.98 13.16
CA SER A 118 0.32 8.64 13.39
C SER A 118 1.23 7.83 14.29
N ALA A 119 0.66 6.94 15.08
CA ALA A 119 1.39 6.00 15.93
C ALA A 119 0.84 4.59 15.78
N ASN A 120 1.75 3.61 15.73
CA ASN A 120 1.40 2.20 15.79
C ASN A 120 1.49 1.71 17.23
N ASP A 121 0.37 1.69 17.93
CA ASP A 121 0.25 1.18 19.30
C ASP A 121 0.02 -0.33 19.34
N GLY A 122 -0.06 -0.99 18.19
CA GLY A 122 -0.34 -2.41 18.05
C GLY A 122 0.91 -3.29 18.12
N ARG A 123 0.73 -4.55 17.75
CA ARG A 123 1.78 -5.59 17.78
C ARG A 123 2.23 -6.04 16.40
N VAL A 124 1.56 -5.60 15.36
CA VAL A 124 1.88 -5.91 13.96
C VAL A 124 2.25 -4.63 13.23
N VAL A 125 3.00 -4.77 12.13
CA VAL A 125 3.31 -3.65 11.24
C VAL A 125 2.03 -3.01 10.74
N ALA A 126 1.99 -1.70 10.72
CA ALA A 126 0.91 -0.93 10.10
C ALA A 126 1.41 -0.28 8.82
N ILE A 127 0.59 -0.32 7.77
CA ILE A 127 0.89 0.30 6.49
C ILE A 127 -0.25 1.25 6.13
N MET A 128 0.12 2.50 5.98
CA MET A 128 -0.75 3.57 5.49
C MET A 128 -0.35 3.90 4.06
N ARG A 129 -1.22 3.57 3.12
CA ARG A 129 -1.05 3.95 1.72
C ARG A 129 -1.54 5.36 1.49
N ILE A 130 -0.72 6.17 0.84
CA ILE A 130 -1.02 7.56 0.56
C ILE A 130 -1.00 7.81 -0.94
N THR A 131 -2.07 8.41 -1.42
CA THR A 131 -2.13 9.02 -2.75
C THR A 131 -2.01 10.52 -2.58
N ASP A 132 -0.86 11.08 -2.95
CA ASP A 132 -0.64 12.54 -2.93
C ASP A 132 -1.22 13.17 -4.19
N LEU A 133 -1.98 14.24 -4.01
CA LEU A 133 -2.53 15.07 -5.07
C LEU A 133 -1.75 16.39 -5.08
N LYS A 134 -0.88 16.58 -6.07
CA LYS A 134 0.04 17.73 -6.12
C LYS A 134 -0.46 18.78 -7.10
N ALA A 135 -0.59 19.99 -6.62
CA ALA A 135 -0.99 21.15 -7.44
C ALA A 135 0.09 21.58 -8.43
#